data_a7d0da6bbde0dad1317af55efddb3c40
#
_entry.id   a7d0da6bbde0dad1317af55efddb3c40
#
_cell.length_a   1.000
_cell.length_b   1.000
_cell.length_c   1.000
_cell.angle_alpha   90.00
_cell.angle_beta   90.00
_cell.angle_gamma   90.00
#
_symmetry.space_group_name_H-M   'P 1'
#
loop_
_entity.id
_entity.type
_entity.pdbx_description
1 polymer ?
#
loop_
_entity_poly.entity_id
_entity_poly.type
_entity_poly.pdbx_seq_one_letter_code
_entity_poly.pdbx_strand_id
1 'polypeptide(L)'
;KPAYLHPAAKVPRKVEAHALLSPFDNLIWFRDRTERLFDVKIRLEIYTPAEKRLHGYYVLPFLQGETITARVDLKSDRQAKVLLVQAAHAEPDARPDTAEALAIELSRMAGWLGLERVQAVGKGDLAAPLSQALSKM
;
A
#
# COMPACT_ATOMS: atom_id res chain seq x y z
N LYS A 1 -11.36 16.06 20.26
CA LYS A 1 -12.71 16.02 19.66
C LYS A 1 -13.37 14.70 20.06
N PRO A 2 -14.69 14.69 20.34
CA PRO A 2 -15.38 13.45 20.66
C PRO A 2 -15.38 12.50 19.45
N ALA A 3 -15.32 11.20 19.71
CA ALA A 3 -15.53 10.14 18.73
C ALA A 3 -16.78 9.34 19.13
N TYR A 4 -17.49 8.86 18.13
CA TYR A 4 -18.74 8.12 18.33
C TYR A 4 -18.58 6.70 17.82
N LEU A 5 -18.92 5.72 18.65
CA LEU A 5 -18.93 4.32 18.29
C LEU A 5 -20.37 3.90 18.00
N HIS A 6 -20.62 3.28 16.86
CA HIS A 6 -21.94 2.72 16.56
C HIS A 6 -22.31 1.63 17.56
N PRO A 7 -23.55 1.59 18.10
CA PRO A 7 -23.93 0.62 19.13
C PRO A 7 -23.74 -0.85 18.75
N ALA A 8 -23.87 -1.17 17.44
CA ALA A 8 -23.66 -2.52 16.92
C ALA A 8 -22.21 -2.78 16.44
N ALA A 9 -21.25 -1.87 16.67
CA ALA A 9 -19.89 -2.07 16.27
C ALA A 9 -19.25 -3.22 17.05
N LYS A 10 -18.60 -4.14 16.31
CA LYS A 10 -17.80 -5.21 16.91
C LYS A 10 -16.34 -4.81 16.85
N VAL A 11 -15.72 -4.71 18.00
CA VAL A 11 -14.29 -4.38 18.12
C VAL A 11 -13.51 -5.68 18.34
N PRO A 12 -12.78 -6.18 17.33
CA PRO A 12 -11.96 -7.37 17.50
C PRO A 12 -10.76 -7.08 18.39
N ARG A 13 -10.24 -8.09 19.09
CA ARG A 13 -9.02 -7.94 19.92
C ARG A 13 -7.76 -7.81 19.08
N LYS A 14 -7.75 -8.37 17.87
CA LYS A 14 -6.63 -8.37 16.93
C LYS A 14 -7.16 -8.36 15.51
N VAL A 15 -6.50 -7.62 14.63
CA VAL A 15 -6.76 -7.59 13.20
C VAL A 15 -5.55 -8.14 12.48
N GLU A 16 -5.74 -9.19 11.67
CA GLU A 16 -4.69 -9.82 10.85
C GLU A 16 -4.96 -9.60 9.35
N ALA A 17 -5.57 -8.46 9.02
CA ALA A 17 -5.86 -8.10 7.64
C ALA A 17 -4.61 -7.59 6.91
N HIS A 18 -4.53 -7.90 5.62
CA HIS A 18 -3.63 -7.24 4.68
C HIS A 18 -4.47 -6.55 3.62
N ALA A 19 -4.17 -5.29 3.30
CA ALA A 19 -4.91 -4.56 2.30
C ALA A 19 -4.09 -3.42 1.69
N LEU A 20 -4.21 -3.24 0.37
CA LEU A 20 -3.81 -2.04 -0.32
C LEU A 20 -4.98 -1.05 -0.29
N LEU A 21 -4.79 0.10 0.34
CA LEU A 21 -5.84 1.08 0.56
C LEU A 21 -5.76 2.21 -0.48
N SER A 22 -6.91 2.64 -0.97
CA SER A 22 -6.98 3.86 -1.77
C SER A 22 -6.66 5.09 -0.90
N PRO A 23 -6.03 6.14 -1.45
CA PRO A 23 -5.93 7.44 -0.77
C PRO A 23 -7.28 8.05 -0.39
N PHE A 24 -8.37 7.58 -1.00
CA PHE A 24 -9.75 8.00 -0.73
C PHE A 24 -10.54 7.03 0.14
N ASP A 25 -9.91 5.93 0.58
CA ASP A 25 -10.52 5.00 1.53
C ASP A 25 -10.93 5.72 2.82
N ASN A 26 -12.04 5.31 3.43
CA ASN A 26 -12.55 5.92 4.67
C ASN A 26 -11.53 5.92 5.81
N LEU A 27 -10.62 4.94 5.85
CA LEU A 27 -9.55 4.88 6.84
C LEU A 27 -8.44 5.91 6.57
N ILE A 28 -8.27 6.34 5.32
CA ILE A 28 -7.12 7.12 4.85
C ILE A 28 -7.47 8.58 4.53
N TRP A 29 -8.63 8.87 3.94
CA TRP A 29 -8.93 10.18 3.34
C TRP A 29 -8.86 11.36 4.32
N PHE A 30 -9.20 11.15 5.61
CA PHE A 30 -9.06 12.19 6.64
C PHE A 30 -7.64 12.16 7.21
N ARG A 31 -6.74 12.94 6.61
CA ARG A 31 -5.28 12.91 6.83
C ARG A 31 -4.87 13.08 8.28
N ASP A 32 -5.48 14.01 9.02
CA ASP A 32 -5.18 14.27 10.44
C ASP A 32 -5.45 13.03 11.31
N ARG A 33 -6.52 12.30 11.01
CA ARG A 33 -6.84 11.04 11.70
C ARG A 33 -5.86 9.93 11.30
N THR A 34 -5.54 9.82 10.02
CA THR A 34 -4.59 8.81 9.51
C THR A 34 -3.22 9.00 10.16
N GLU A 35 -2.70 10.23 10.18
CA GLU A 35 -1.43 10.54 10.84
C GLU A 35 -1.48 10.20 12.33
N ARG A 36 -2.55 10.56 13.05
CA ARG A 36 -2.71 10.25 14.47
C ARG A 36 -2.81 8.76 14.78
N LEU A 37 -3.45 7.95 13.91
CA LEU A 37 -3.66 6.53 14.13
C LEU A 37 -2.48 5.66 13.71
N PHE A 38 -1.80 6.05 12.64
CA PHE A 38 -0.79 5.23 11.99
C PHE A 38 0.60 5.88 11.93
N ASP A 39 0.76 7.11 12.42
CA ASP A 39 1.99 7.91 12.33
C ASP A 39 2.54 8.03 10.90
N VAL A 40 1.64 8.06 9.90
CA VAL A 40 1.99 8.10 8.48
C VAL A 40 1.34 9.30 7.82
N LYS A 41 2.17 10.15 7.20
CA LYS A 41 1.72 11.28 6.38
C LYS A 41 1.42 10.82 4.95
N ILE A 42 0.14 10.82 4.59
CA ILE A 42 -0.31 10.49 3.24
C ILE A 42 -0.55 11.78 2.47
N ARG A 43 0.16 11.96 1.36
CA ARG A 43 -0.03 13.06 0.43
C ARG A 43 -0.34 12.51 -0.96
N LEU A 44 -1.40 13.02 -1.58
CA LEU A 44 -1.72 12.68 -2.96
C LEU A 44 -0.96 13.61 -3.90
N GLU A 45 -0.17 13.05 -4.79
CA GLU A 45 0.75 13.80 -5.66
C GLU A 45 0.33 13.79 -7.14
N ILE A 46 -0.95 13.53 -7.44
CA ILE A 46 -1.47 13.47 -8.83
C ILE A 46 -1.30 14.78 -9.61
N TYR A 47 -1.30 15.91 -8.89
CA TYR A 47 -1.09 17.24 -9.49
C TYR A 47 0.35 17.75 -9.36
N THR A 48 1.22 16.94 -8.73
CA THR A 48 2.64 17.27 -8.58
C THR A 48 3.40 16.84 -9.84
N PRO A 49 4.26 17.70 -10.45
CA PRO A 49 5.11 17.29 -11.56
C PRO A 49 5.93 16.05 -11.21
N ALA A 50 6.14 15.16 -12.19
CA ALA A 50 6.74 13.84 -11.95
C ALA A 50 8.10 13.90 -11.23
N GLU A 51 8.93 14.88 -11.59
CA GLU A 51 10.27 15.11 -11.02
C GLU A 51 10.26 15.60 -9.56
N LYS A 52 9.10 16.06 -9.09
CA LYS A 52 8.90 16.57 -7.72
C LYS A 52 8.13 15.63 -6.81
N ARG A 53 7.69 14.47 -7.34
CA ARG A 53 6.97 13.46 -6.55
C ARG A 53 7.93 12.70 -5.64
N LEU A 54 7.55 12.59 -4.37
CA LEU A 54 8.33 11.85 -3.38
C LEU A 54 8.11 10.34 -3.48
N HIS A 55 6.87 9.91 -3.66
CA HIS A 55 6.49 8.49 -3.60
C HIS A 55 5.85 7.95 -4.88
N GLY A 56 5.24 8.80 -5.71
CA GLY A 56 4.61 8.39 -6.96
C GLY A 56 3.37 9.19 -7.33
N TYR A 57 2.66 8.72 -8.35
CA TYR A 57 1.47 9.40 -8.89
C TYR A 57 0.21 9.12 -8.06
N TYR A 58 -0.13 7.85 -7.89
CA TYR A 58 -1.29 7.40 -7.13
C TYR A 58 -0.86 6.32 -6.14
N VAL A 59 -0.39 6.77 -4.99
CA VAL A 59 0.27 5.92 -4.01
C VAL A 59 -0.76 5.28 -3.09
N LEU A 60 -0.68 3.95 -2.99
CA LEU A 60 -1.52 3.12 -2.14
C LEU A 60 -0.77 2.78 -0.85
N PRO A 61 -1.27 3.19 0.34
CA PRO A 61 -0.78 2.65 1.60
C PRO A 61 -1.08 1.15 1.71
N PHE A 62 -0.13 0.40 2.27
CA PHE A 62 -0.29 -1.02 2.58
C PHE A 62 -0.55 -1.21 4.07
N LEU A 63 -1.76 -1.65 4.40
CA LEU A 63 -2.15 -2.05 5.75
C LEU A 63 -1.71 -3.50 5.98
N GLN A 64 -0.90 -3.70 7.02
CA GLN A 64 -0.47 -5.00 7.50
C GLN A 64 -0.89 -5.16 8.97
N GLY A 65 -1.98 -5.89 9.21
CA GLY A 65 -2.61 -5.94 10.52
C GLY A 65 -3.25 -4.61 10.89
N GLU A 66 -2.70 -3.93 11.89
CA GLU A 66 -3.20 -2.66 12.42
C GLU A 66 -2.25 -1.48 12.12
N THR A 67 -1.23 -1.69 11.29
CA THR A 67 -0.21 -0.69 10.95
C THR A 67 -0.10 -0.50 9.44
N ILE A 68 0.25 0.71 9.00
CA ILE A 68 0.65 0.97 7.61
C ILE A 68 2.16 0.75 7.54
N THR A 69 2.58 -0.29 6.82
CA THR A 69 3.97 -0.75 6.79
C THR A 69 4.70 -0.41 5.50
N ALA A 70 3.95 -0.06 4.45
CA ALA A 70 4.52 0.31 3.16
C ALA A 70 3.59 1.23 2.37
N ARG A 71 4.10 1.79 1.30
CA ARG A 71 3.34 2.47 0.25
C ARG A 71 3.88 2.12 -1.13
N VAL A 72 2.99 1.98 -2.09
CA VAL A 72 3.35 1.60 -3.46
C VAL A 72 2.66 2.47 -4.50
N ASP A 73 3.35 2.76 -5.59
CA ASP A 73 2.78 3.34 -6.80
C ASP A 73 2.66 2.26 -7.88
N LEU A 74 1.46 2.04 -8.37
CA LEU A 74 1.14 0.93 -9.25
C LEU A 74 0.66 1.40 -10.62
N LYS A 75 0.97 0.61 -11.65
CA LYS A 75 0.45 0.80 -13.01
C LYS A 75 0.09 -0.54 -13.63
N SER A 76 -1.13 -0.65 -14.16
CA SER A 76 -1.55 -1.82 -14.96
C SER A 76 -1.07 -1.68 -16.39
N ASP A 77 -0.16 -2.53 -16.82
CA ASP A 77 0.15 -2.74 -18.23
C ASP A 77 -0.75 -3.86 -18.76
N ARG A 78 -1.87 -3.46 -19.37
CA ARG A 78 -2.88 -4.40 -19.85
C ARG A 78 -2.42 -5.16 -21.09
N GLN A 79 -1.53 -4.58 -21.90
CA GLN A 79 -0.99 -5.26 -23.11
C GLN A 79 -0.02 -6.36 -22.72
N ALA A 80 0.89 -6.06 -21.78
CA ALA A 80 1.84 -7.04 -21.23
C ALA A 80 1.23 -7.93 -20.15
N LYS A 81 -0.01 -7.66 -19.70
CA LYS A 81 -0.71 -8.32 -18.60
C LYS A 81 0.09 -8.30 -17.29
N VAL A 82 0.71 -7.18 -16.98
CA VAL A 82 1.59 -6.99 -15.83
C VAL A 82 1.06 -5.90 -14.90
N LEU A 83 1.06 -6.17 -13.60
CA LEU A 83 0.96 -5.14 -12.59
C LEU A 83 2.37 -4.63 -12.28
N LEU A 84 2.67 -3.42 -12.75
CA LEU A 84 3.96 -2.77 -12.50
C LEU A 84 3.92 -2.06 -11.15
N VAL A 85 4.87 -2.37 -10.28
CA VAL A 85 5.17 -1.60 -9.06
C VAL A 85 6.23 -0.56 -9.45
N GLN A 86 5.78 0.65 -9.73
CA GLN A 86 6.62 1.75 -10.16
C GLN A 86 7.52 2.28 -9.04
N ALA A 87 7.02 2.21 -7.79
CA ALA A 87 7.79 2.52 -6.60
C ALA A 87 7.25 1.73 -5.41
N ALA A 88 8.12 1.34 -4.50
CA ALA A 88 7.79 0.70 -3.23
C ALA A 88 8.66 1.27 -2.11
N HIS A 89 8.01 1.82 -1.09
CA HIS A 89 8.67 2.44 0.06
C HIS A 89 8.21 1.79 1.35
N ALA A 90 9.17 1.49 2.22
CA ALA A 90 8.87 1.06 3.59
C ALA A 90 8.44 2.26 4.43
N GLU A 91 7.49 2.04 5.35
CA GLU A 91 7.16 2.98 6.41
C GLU A 91 8.00 2.67 7.66
N PRO A 92 8.09 3.59 8.65
CA PRO A 92 8.86 3.35 9.88
C PRO A 92 8.46 2.06 10.61
N ASP A 93 7.19 1.69 10.54
CA ASP A 93 6.64 0.46 11.15
C ASP A 93 6.73 -0.78 10.25
N ALA A 94 7.52 -0.74 9.18
CA ALA A 94 7.76 -1.91 8.33
C ALA A 94 8.35 -3.07 9.14
N ARG A 95 7.84 -4.28 8.86
CA ARG A 95 8.22 -5.51 9.52
C ARG A 95 9.21 -6.30 8.66
N PRO A 96 9.94 -7.26 9.23
CA PRO A 96 10.83 -8.12 8.43
C PRO A 96 10.12 -8.87 7.29
N ASP A 97 8.83 -9.19 7.46
CA ASP A 97 7.98 -9.89 6.49
C ASP A 97 7.12 -8.96 5.60
N THR A 98 7.31 -7.64 5.69
CA THR A 98 6.49 -6.67 4.93
C THR A 98 6.60 -6.89 3.42
N ALA A 99 7.78 -7.20 2.89
CA ALA A 99 7.98 -7.42 1.47
C ALA A 99 7.22 -8.66 0.98
N GLU A 100 7.26 -9.75 1.73
CA GLU A 100 6.54 -10.99 1.45
C GLU A 100 5.02 -10.80 1.53
N ALA A 101 4.55 -10.17 2.59
CA ALA A 101 3.12 -9.87 2.77
C ALA A 101 2.60 -8.97 1.65
N LEU A 102 3.36 -7.95 1.25
CA LEU A 102 3.03 -7.06 0.15
C LEU A 102 3.03 -7.81 -1.19
N ALA A 103 4.00 -8.71 -1.45
CA ALA A 103 4.05 -9.52 -2.67
C ALA A 103 2.79 -10.39 -2.83
N ILE A 104 2.33 -11.01 -1.74
CA ILE A 104 1.09 -11.81 -1.73
C ILE A 104 -0.11 -10.93 -2.09
N GLU A 105 -0.25 -9.75 -1.48
CA GLU A 105 -1.38 -8.86 -1.73
C GLU A 105 -1.37 -8.27 -3.14
N LEU A 106 -0.20 -7.92 -3.68
CA LEU A 106 -0.03 -7.47 -5.06
C LEU A 106 -0.38 -8.57 -6.06
N SER A 107 -0.01 -9.82 -5.79
CA SER A 107 -0.37 -10.97 -6.64
C SER A 107 -1.87 -11.21 -6.64
N ARG A 108 -2.52 -11.07 -5.48
CA ARG A 108 -3.98 -11.14 -5.36
C ARG A 108 -4.66 -10.02 -6.16
N MET A 109 -4.15 -8.78 -6.05
CA MET A 109 -4.64 -7.63 -6.83
C MET A 109 -4.44 -7.84 -8.33
N ALA A 110 -3.29 -8.35 -8.78
CA ALA A 110 -3.05 -8.66 -10.18
C ALA A 110 -4.08 -9.66 -10.73
N GLY A 111 -4.35 -10.74 -9.99
CA GLY A 111 -5.39 -11.71 -10.36
C GLY A 111 -6.78 -11.09 -10.46
N TRP A 112 -7.16 -10.24 -9.49
CA TRP A 112 -8.42 -9.51 -9.52
C TRP A 112 -8.54 -8.56 -10.73
N LEU A 113 -7.42 -7.92 -11.15
CA LEU A 113 -7.36 -7.05 -12.32
C LEU A 113 -7.28 -7.82 -13.65
N GLY A 114 -7.21 -9.15 -13.64
CA GLY A 114 -7.02 -9.97 -14.83
C GLY A 114 -5.61 -9.89 -15.42
N LEU A 115 -4.62 -9.58 -14.59
CA LEU A 115 -3.20 -9.53 -14.93
C LEU A 115 -2.50 -10.85 -14.56
N GLU A 116 -1.44 -11.20 -15.27
CA GLU A 116 -0.79 -12.52 -15.13
C GLU A 116 0.38 -12.50 -14.13
N ARG A 117 1.00 -11.34 -13.92
CA ARG A 117 2.17 -11.23 -13.03
C ARG A 117 2.33 -9.84 -12.44
N VAL A 118 3.13 -9.77 -11.38
CA VAL A 118 3.59 -8.53 -10.76
C VAL A 118 5.08 -8.33 -11.06
N GLN A 119 5.48 -7.09 -11.34
CA GLN A 119 6.87 -6.73 -11.58
C GLN A 119 7.24 -5.45 -10.86
N ALA A 120 8.28 -5.48 -10.04
CA ALA A 120 8.83 -4.30 -9.40
C ALA A 120 9.93 -3.68 -10.27
N VAL A 121 9.89 -2.34 -10.46
CA VAL A 121 10.79 -1.62 -11.35
C VAL A 121 11.92 -0.85 -10.65
N GLY A 122 12.16 -1.15 -9.38
CA GLY A 122 13.41 -0.76 -8.70
C GLY A 122 13.44 0.61 -8.03
N LYS A 123 12.34 1.35 -7.92
CA LYS A 123 12.26 2.61 -7.16
C LYS A 123 11.82 2.36 -5.71
N GLY A 124 12.46 3.07 -4.76
CA GLY A 124 12.18 3.00 -3.33
C GLY A 124 12.97 1.91 -2.61
N ASP A 125 13.09 2.07 -1.31
CA ASP A 125 13.89 1.20 -0.43
C ASP A 125 13.32 -0.20 -0.26
N LEU A 126 12.00 -0.38 -0.50
CA LEU A 126 11.34 -1.69 -0.46
C LEU A 126 11.36 -2.41 -1.83
N ALA A 127 11.77 -1.77 -2.92
CA ALA A 127 11.66 -2.33 -4.27
C ALA A 127 12.51 -3.60 -4.45
N ALA A 128 13.75 -3.62 -3.97
CA ALA A 128 14.63 -4.79 -4.09
C ALA A 128 14.15 -5.97 -3.22
N PRO A 129 13.80 -5.81 -1.93
CA PRO A 129 13.18 -6.87 -1.13
C PRO A 129 11.88 -7.41 -1.76
N LEU A 130 11.02 -6.52 -2.27
CA LEU A 130 9.79 -6.91 -2.94
C LEU A 130 10.04 -7.73 -4.22
N SER A 131 11.00 -7.31 -5.06
CA SER A 131 11.38 -8.07 -6.26
C SER A 131 11.87 -9.47 -5.91
N GLN A 132 12.66 -9.58 -4.82
CA GLN A 132 13.12 -10.87 -4.32
C GLN A 132 11.96 -11.75 -3.80
N ALA A 133 11.01 -11.16 -3.08
CA ALA A 133 9.83 -11.88 -2.60
C ALA A 133 8.98 -12.40 -3.76
N LEU A 134 8.73 -11.55 -4.78
CA LEU A 134 7.99 -11.94 -5.98
C LEU A 134 8.66 -13.07 -6.78
N SER A 135 10.00 -13.12 -6.81
CA SER A 135 10.74 -14.18 -7.53
C SER A 135 10.67 -15.57 -6.86
N LYS A 136 10.24 -15.63 -5.60
CA LYS A 136 10.09 -16.88 -4.84
C LYS A 136 8.66 -17.45 -4.91
N MET A 137 7.74 -16.73 -5.48
CA MET A 137 6.34 -17.13 -5.62
C MET A 137 6.11 -17.89 -6.91
#